data_ae66ff4c1698f132fea004142ac8f123
#
_entry.id   ae66ff4c1698f132fea004142ac8f123
#
_cell.length_a   1.000
_cell.length_b   1.000
_cell.length_c   1.000
_cell.angle_alpha   90.00
_cell.angle_beta   90.00
_cell.angle_gamma   90.00
#
_symmetry.space_group_name_H-M   'P 1'
#
loop_
_entity.id
_entity.type
_entity.pdbx_description
1 polymer ?
#
loop_
_entity_poly.entity_id
_entity_poly.type
_entity_poly.pdbx_seq_one_letter_code
_entity_poly.pdbx_strand_id
1 'polypeptide(L)'
;SIKRTGFGPNLFDSWRYLDTGEPGMDNSNRPLNEDFILNKTRFQGAQVLLARENFGCGSSREHAPWALQDYGFKVVIASSFGDIFYSNSLKNGLLPICLSKAEMDVLFEETFASEGYRLDIDLAGQKVTTPSGRQFAFDIEPFSKHCLMNGLDEIGLTLQHADDIRAFETKHRAAQPWLFL
;
A
#
# COMPACT_ATOMS: atom_id res chain seq x y z
N SER A 1 -9.65 7.19 18.87
CA SER A 1 -8.93 6.14 18.11
C SER A 1 -8.76 6.61 16.68
N ILE A 2 -7.55 6.55 16.17
CA ILE A 2 -7.28 6.86 14.76
C ILE A 2 -7.81 5.69 13.96
N LYS A 3 -8.87 5.91 13.17
CA LYS A 3 -9.37 4.90 12.24
C LYS A 3 -8.40 4.82 11.06
N ARG A 4 -8.04 3.61 10.63
CA ARG A 4 -7.21 3.35 9.43
C ARG A 4 -8.05 3.19 8.15
N THR A 5 -9.37 3.37 8.23
CA THR A 5 -10.35 3.20 7.15
C THR A 5 -11.16 4.48 6.94
N GLY A 6 -11.79 4.62 5.78
CA GLY A 6 -12.57 5.79 5.38
C GLY A 6 -11.78 6.81 4.57
N PHE A 7 -10.56 6.47 4.14
CA PHE A 7 -9.69 7.33 3.33
C PHE A 7 -9.79 7.05 1.82
N GLY A 8 -10.27 5.87 1.43
CA GLY A 8 -10.39 5.46 0.03
C GLY A 8 -11.21 6.44 -0.83
N PRO A 9 -12.35 6.94 -0.36
CA PRO A 9 -13.12 7.95 -1.09
C PRO A 9 -12.37 9.23 -1.41
N ASN A 10 -11.37 9.60 -0.58
CA ASN A 10 -10.55 10.79 -0.75
C ASN A 10 -9.20 10.52 -1.44
N LEU A 11 -8.97 9.29 -1.91
CA LEU A 11 -7.75 8.95 -2.64
C LEU A 11 -7.67 9.77 -3.93
N PHE A 12 -6.56 10.51 -4.12
CA PHE A 12 -6.35 11.43 -5.25
C PHE A 12 -7.47 12.46 -5.41
N ASP A 13 -8.01 12.99 -4.32
CA ASP A 13 -9.18 13.85 -4.26
C ASP A 13 -9.19 14.95 -5.32
N SER A 14 -8.13 15.76 -5.41
CA SER A 14 -8.01 16.87 -6.34
C SER A 14 -7.94 16.49 -7.82
N TRP A 15 -7.70 15.23 -8.14
CA TRP A 15 -7.71 14.70 -9.51
C TRP A 15 -8.98 13.93 -9.80
N ARG A 16 -9.55 13.30 -8.78
CA ARG A 16 -10.70 12.42 -8.89
C ARG A 16 -12.02 13.16 -9.00
N TYR A 17 -12.12 14.32 -8.35
CA TYR A 17 -13.33 15.15 -8.33
C TYR A 17 -13.11 16.49 -9.01
N LEU A 18 -14.20 17.08 -9.52
CA LEU A 18 -14.21 18.39 -10.18
C LEU A 18 -14.41 19.55 -9.19
N ASP A 19 -14.87 19.25 -7.98
CA ASP A 19 -15.09 20.20 -6.89
C ASP A 19 -13.99 20.10 -5.84
N THR A 20 -13.95 21.10 -4.95
CA THR A 20 -13.05 21.05 -3.78
C THR A 20 -13.75 20.31 -2.64
N GLY A 21 -13.11 19.24 -2.16
CA GLY A 21 -13.62 18.49 -1.01
C GLY A 21 -13.39 19.20 0.31
N GLU A 22 -14.31 18.99 1.26
CA GLU A 22 -14.18 19.46 2.63
C GLU A 22 -14.08 18.28 3.61
N PRO A 23 -13.42 18.43 4.77
CA PRO A 23 -13.34 17.40 5.77
C PRO A 23 -14.73 16.96 6.26
N GLY A 24 -15.01 15.66 6.16
CA GLY A 24 -16.29 15.08 6.57
C GLY A 24 -17.41 15.16 5.52
N MET A 25 -17.13 15.68 4.34
CA MET A 25 -18.07 15.70 3.22
C MET A 25 -18.39 14.28 2.74
N ASP A 26 -19.65 14.04 2.38
CA ASP A 26 -20.06 12.83 1.70
C ASP A 26 -19.64 12.87 0.22
N ASN A 27 -18.77 11.94 -0.16
CA ASN A 27 -18.21 11.88 -1.51
C ASN A 27 -19.15 11.20 -2.53
N SER A 28 -20.26 10.58 -2.10
CA SER A 28 -21.13 9.78 -2.98
C SER A 28 -21.80 10.56 -4.12
N ASN A 29 -22.02 11.85 -3.94
CA ASN A 29 -22.68 12.72 -4.91
C ASN A 29 -21.74 13.78 -5.51
N ARG A 30 -20.45 13.68 -5.28
CA ARG A 30 -19.47 14.64 -5.83
C ARG A 30 -19.29 14.42 -7.34
N PRO A 31 -19.13 15.50 -8.13
CA PRO A 31 -18.91 15.40 -9.57
C PRO A 31 -17.55 14.74 -9.84
N LEU A 32 -17.57 13.59 -10.51
CA LEU A 32 -16.37 12.85 -10.88
C LEU A 32 -15.68 13.48 -12.10
N ASN A 33 -14.37 13.54 -12.05
CA ASN A 33 -13.55 13.84 -13.22
C ASN A 33 -13.44 12.58 -14.09
N GLU A 34 -14.20 12.51 -15.18
CA GLU A 34 -14.23 11.36 -16.09
C GLU A 34 -12.88 11.09 -16.80
N ASP A 35 -12.03 12.09 -16.90
CA ASP A 35 -10.70 11.94 -17.51
C ASP A 35 -9.72 11.24 -16.58
N PHE A 36 -9.98 11.26 -15.27
CA PHE A 36 -9.12 10.61 -14.32
C PHE A 36 -9.23 9.10 -14.37
N ILE A 37 -8.06 8.43 -14.45
CA ILE A 37 -7.95 6.99 -14.73
C ILE A 37 -8.78 6.11 -13.79
N LEU A 38 -8.81 6.40 -12.48
CA LEU A 38 -9.51 5.58 -11.49
C LEU A 38 -11.05 5.76 -11.52
N ASN A 39 -11.55 6.77 -12.23
CA ASN A 39 -12.99 6.93 -12.43
C ASN A 39 -13.49 6.18 -13.67
N LYS A 40 -12.58 5.68 -14.51
CA LYS A 40 -12.96 4.91 -15.70
C LYS A 40 -13.40 3.49 -15.32
N THR A 41 -14.54 3.06 -15.82
CA THR A 41 -15.17 1.77 -15.51
C THR A 41 -14.21 0.58 -15.70
N ARG A 42 -13.38 0.63 -16.76
CA ARG A 42 -12.41 -0.44 -17.06
C ARG A 42 -11.38 -0.70 -15.97
N PHE A 43 -11.14 0.24 -15.06
CA PHE A 43 -10.18 0.13 -13.96
C PHE A 43 -10.82 -0.01 -12.60
N GLN A 44 -12.15 -0.08 -12.51
CA GLN A 44 -12.84 -0.32 -11.25
C GLN A 44 -12.46 -1.69 -10.67
N GLY A 45 -12.22 -1.74 -9.38
CA GLY A 45 -11.80 -2.96 -8.67
C GLY A 45 -10.34 -3.36 -8.91
N ALA A 46 -9.54 -2.50 -9.55
CA ALA A 46 -8.10 -2.75 -9.72
C ALA A 46 -7.40 -2.89 -8.37
N GLN A 47 -6.56 -3.92 -8.24
CA GLN A 47 -5.77 -4.20 -7.03
C GLN A 47 -4.30 -3.81 -7.18
N VAL A 48 -3.86 -3.52 -8.39
CA VAL A 48 -2.49 -3.10 -8.71
C VAL A 48 -2.53 -1.71 -9.30
N LEU A 49 -1.77 -0.79 -8.72
CA LEU A 49 -1.57 0.55 -9.23
C LEU A 49 -0.22 0.65 -9.92
N LEU A 50 -0.21 1.07 -11.17
CA LEU A 50 1.00 1.42 -11.90
C LEU A 50 1.25 2.92 -11.79
N ALA A 51 2.47 3.32 -11.42
CA ALA A 51 2.84 4.70 -11.31
C ALA A 51 4.23 4.95 -11.92
N ARG A 52 4.55 6.22 -12.15
CA ARG A 52 5.87 6.63 -12.62
C ARG A 52 6.81 6.88 -11.44
N GLU A 53 7.89 7.59 -11.69
CA GLU A 53 8.93 7.92 -10.71
C GLU A 53 8.43 8.77 -9.54
N ASN A 54 9.11 8.67 -8.41
CA ASN A 54 8.85 9.43 -7.18
C ASN A 54 7.43 9.28 -6.61
N PHE A 55 6.79 8.12 -6.78
CA PHE A 55 5.46 7.90 -6.24
C PHE A 55 5.45 8.03 -4.71
N GLY A 56 4.48 8.76 -4.19
CA GLY A 56 4.31 8.96 -2.75
C GLY A 56 5.24 10.02 -2.13
N CYS A 57 6.07 10.73 -2.91
CA CYS A 57 7.01 11.75 -2.38
C CYS A 57 6.31 12.96 -1.74
N GLY A 58 5.05 13.23 -2.09
CA GLY A 58 4.27 14.35 -1.53
C GLY A 58 3.69 14.11 -0.15
N SER A 59 3.81 12.92 0.43
CA SER A 59 3.22 12.59 1.72
C SER A 59 4.22 11.93 2.67
N SER A 60 4.39 12.53 3.85
CA SER A 60 5.15 11.95 4.97
C SER A 60 4.25 11.25 5.99
N ARG A 61 2.99 10.92 5.64
CA ARG A 61 2.00 10.35 6.56
C ARG A 61 1.59 8.96 6.12
N GLU A 62 1.29 8.10 7.08
CA GLU A 62 0.74 6.76 6.85
C GLU A 62 -0.66 6.75 6.20
N HIS A 63 -1.35 7.88 6.21
CA HIS A 63 -2.65 8.03 5.55
C HIS A 63 -2.60 7.73 4.03
N ALA A 64 -1.45 7.97 3.38
CA ALA A 64 -1.31 7.71 1.95
C ALA A 64 -1.41 6.20 1.62
N PRO A 65 -0.64 5.27 2.23
CA PRO A 65 -0.86 3.84 2.02
C PRO A 65 -2.22 3.35 2.53
N TRP A 66 -2.77 3.91 3.64
CA TRP A 66 -4.11 3.56 4.09
C TRP A 66 -5.19 3.92 3.06
N ALA A 67 -5.10 5.09 2.44
CA ALA A 67 -6.04 5.50 1.39
C ALA A 67 -6.00 4.56 0.18
N LEU A 68 -4.81 4.11 -0.23
CA LEU A 68 -4.64 3.15 -1.32
C LEU A 68 -5.25 1.79 -0.97
N GLN A 69 -4.98 1.28 0.23
CA GLN A 69 -5.53 -0.01 0.69
C GLN A 69 -7.04 0.04 0.86
N ASP A 70 -7.56 1.11 1.47
CA ASP A 70 -8.99 1.30 1.69
C ASP A 70 -9.76 1.48 0.35
N TYR A 71 -9.09 1.99 -0.69
CA TYR A 71 -9.61 2.01 -2.05
C TYR A 71 -9.63 0.61 -2.70
N GLY A 72 -8.75 -0.30 -2.28
CA GLY A 72 -8.67 -1.69 -2.76
C GLY A 72 -7.32 -2.10 -3.35
N PHE A 73 -6.35 -1.20 -3.41
CA PHE A 73 -5.01 -1.55 -3.90
C PHE A 73 -4.26 -2.42 -2.89
N LYS A 74 -3.59 -3.45 -3.39
CA LYS A 74 -2.69 -4.35 -2.64
C LYS A 74 -1.24 -4.15 -3.02
N VAL A 75 -1.00 -3.72 -4.25
CA VAL A 75 0.33 -3.55 -4.83
C VAL A 75 0.41 -2.22 -5.56
N VAL A 76 1.53 -1.55 -5.42
CA VAL A 76 1.90 -0.38 -6.24
C VAL A 76 3.20 -0.70 -6.93
N ILE A 77 3.24 -0.59 -8.26
CA ILE A 77 4.44 -0.78 -9.07
C ILE A 77 4.84 0.57 -9.65
N ALA A 78 6.08 0.98 -9.40
CA ALA A 78 6.60 2.27 -9.87
C ALA A 78 8.09 2.17 -10.18
N SER A 79 8.63 3.15 -10.92
CA SER A 79 10.07 3.20 -11.17
C SER A 79 10.88 3.73 -9.97
N SER A 80 10.26 4.48 -9.08
CA SER A 80 10.80 4.85 -7.77
C SER A 80 9.70 5.36 -6.83
N PHE A 81 10.00 5.39 -5.55
CA PHE A 81 9.10 5.84 -4.47
C PHE A 81 9.77 6.89 -3.60
N GLY A 82 8.97 7.69 -2.92
CA GLY A 82 9.45 8.44 -1.76
C GLY A 82 9.74 7.48 -0.60
N ASP A 83 10.88 7.64 0.08
CA ASP A 83 11.39 6.71 1.10
C ASP A 83 10.38 6.46 2.23
N ILE A 84 9.74 7.53 2.73
CA ILE A 84 8.74 7.45 3.80
C ILE A 84 7.50 6.66 3.33
N PHE A 85 7.05 6.92 2.10
CA PHE A 85 5.91 6.19 1.53
C PHE A 85 6.23 4.70 1.36
N TYR A 86 7.42 4.37 0.84
CA TYR A 86 7.89 2.99 0.66
C TYR A 86 7.90 2.23 1.99
N SER A 87 8.53 2.80 3.00
CA SER A 87 8.61 2.21 4.34
C SER A 87 7.22 2.03 4.98
N ASN A 88 6.37 3.06 4.92
CA ASN A 88 5.02 3.00 5.47
C ASN A 88 4.13 1.99 4.72
N SER A 89 4.31 1.83 3.42
CA SER A 89 3.59 0.83 2.63
C SER A 89 3.87 -0.58 3.12
N LEU A 90 5.14 -0.94 3.28
CA LEU A 90 5.56 -2.26 3.79
C LEU A 90 5.01 -2.53 5.20
N LYS A 91 5.10 -1.55 6.11
CA LYS A 91 4.57 -1.67 7.49
C LYS A 91 3.06 -1.88 7.55
N ASN A 92 2.33 -1.37 6.58
CA ASN A 92 0.88 -1.47 6.52
C ASN A 92 0.39 -2.60 5.61
N GLY A 93 1.27 -3.43 5.03
CA GLY A 93 0.87 -4.56 4.22
C GLY A 93 0.51 -4.22 2.76
N LEU A 94 0.88 -3.02 2.29
CA LEU A 94 0.84 -2.64 0.88
C LEU A 94 2.19 -2.97 0.26
N LEU A 95 2.24 -3.74 -0.83
CA LEU A 95 3.49 -4.13 -1.49
C LEU A 95 3.94 -3.07 -2.52
N PRO A 96 5.00 -2.29 -2.26
CA PRO A 96 5.63 -1.43 -3.26
C PRO A 96 6.67 -2.23 -4.05
N ILE A 97 6.57 -2.23 -5.37
CA ILE A 97 7.51 -2.90 -6.29
C ILE A 97 8.22 -1.85 -7.13
N CYS A 98 9.55 -1.84 -7.09
CA CYS A 98 10.39 -1.05 -7.98
C CYS A 98 10.75 -1.84 -9.23
N LEU A 99 10.42 -1.31 -10.41
CA LEU A 99 10.85 -1.83 -11.70
C LEU A 99 11.55 -0.73 -12.50
N SER A 100 12.39 -1.11 -13.42
CA SER A 100 13.06 -0.16 -14.31
C SER A 100 12.05 0.63 -15.15
N LYS A 101 12.44 1.82 -15.63
CA LYS A 101 11.58 2.63 -16.49
C LYS A 101 11.13 1.87 -17.74
N ALA A 102 12.03 1.08 -18.35
CA ALA A 102 11.70 0.29 -19.52
C ALA A 102 10.65 -0.81 -19.24
N GLU A 103 10.75 -1.49 -18.09
CA GLU A 103 9.75 -2.48 -17.67
C GLU A 103 8.41 -1.82 -17.36
N MET A 104 8.42 -0.63 -16.71
CA MET A 104 7.21 0.14 -16.50
C MET A 104 6.54 0.56 -17.82
N ASP A 105 7.31 0.96 -18.84
CA ASP A 105 6.75 1.33 -20.13
C ASP A 105 6.02 0.14 -20.77
N VAL A 106 6.58 -1.05 -20.70
CA VAL A 106 5.92 -2.29 -21.15
C VAL A 106 4.61 -2.54 -20.40
N LEU A 107 4.61 -2.42 -19.06
CA LEU A 107 3.41 -2.63 -18.27
C LEU A 107 2.31 -1.61 -18.59
N PHE A 108 2.65 -0.34 -18.79
CA PHE A 108 1.69 0.68 -19.20
C PHE A 108 1.12 0.39 -20.60
N GLU A 109 1.98 0.05 -21.57
CA GLU A 109 1.57 -0.28 -22.93
C GLU A 109 0.59 -1.47 -22.95
N GLU A 110 0.94 -2.57 -22.30
CA GLU A 110 0.09 -3.77 -22.24
C GLU A 110 -1.23 -3.49 -21.49
N THR A 111 -1.19 -2.70 -20.41
CA THR A 111 -2.40 -2.34 -19.64
C THR A 111 -3.35 -1.48 -20.45
N PHE A 112 -2.86 -0.53 -21.25
CA PHE A 112 -3.71 0.30 -22.09
C PHE A 112 -4.23 -0.46 -23.32
N ALA A 113 -3.46 -1.38 -23.85
CA ALA A 113 -3.84 -2.18 -25.01
C ALA A 113 -4.91 -3.23 -24.70
N SER A 114 -4.98 -3.72 -23.44
CA SER A 114 -5.87 -4.84 -23.07
C SER A 114 -6.82 -4.46 -21.95
N GLU A 115 -8.12 -4.53 -22.18
CA GLU A 115 -9.11 -4.38 -21.11
C GLU A 115 -9.11 -5.62 -20.20
N GLY A 116 -9.27 -5.41 -18.89
CA GLY A 116 -9.22 -6.48 -17.90
C GLY A 116 -7.82 -7.07 -17.70
N TYR A 117 -6.77 -6.31 -18.05
CA TYR A 117 -5.37 -6.72 -17.89
C TYR A 117 -5.07 -7.16 -16.46
N ARG A 118 -4.41 -8.31 -16.30
CA ARG A 118 -4.08 -8.90 -15.00
C ARG A 118 -2.61 -9.23 -14.91
N LEU A 119 -2.02 -8.94 -13.76
CA LEU A 119 -0.66 -9.35 -13.42
C LEU A 119 -0.72 -10.48 -12.39
N ASP A 120 0.16 -11.46 -12.54
CA ASP A 120 0.47 -12.43 -11.51
C ASP A 120 1.69 -11.95 -10.73
N ILE A 121 1.53 -11.77 -9.40
CA ILE A 121 2.58 -11.24 -8.53
C ILE A 121 2.93 -12.29 -7.48
N ASP A 122 4.08 -12.91 -7.67
CA ASP A 122 4.65 -13.88 -6.75
C ASP A 122 5.65 -13.19 -5.81
N LEU A 123 5.18 -12.89 -4.59
CA LEU A 123 6.03 -12.30 -3.55
C LEU A 123 7.13 -13.27 -3.10
N ALA A 124 6.84 -14.57 -3.04
CA ALA A 124 7.82 -15.57 -2.62
C ALA A 124 8.96 -15.69 -3.63
N GLY A 125 8.63 -15.78 -4.92
CA GLY A 125 9.58 -15.80 -6.02
C GLY A 125 10.10 -14.43 -6.44
N GLN A 126 9.54 -13.34 -5.90
CA GLN A 126 9.89 -11.94 -6.23
C GLN A 126 9.78 -11.66 -7.74
N LYS A 127 8.63 -12.01 -8.32
CA LYS A 127 8.38 -11.89 -9.76
C LYS A 127 7.01 -11.28 -10.03
N VAL A 128 6.96 -10.46 -11.07
CA VAL A 128 5.74 -9.98 -11.71
C VAL A 128 5.65 -10.63 -13.08
N THR A 129 4.57 -11.36 -13.34
CA THR A 129 4.35 -12.04 -14.62
C THR A 129 3.17 -11.40 -15.35
N THR A 130 3.38 -11.05 -16.62
CA THR A 130 2.35 -10.50 -17.49
C THR A 130 1.54 -11.61 -18.17
N PRO A 131 0.33 -11.32 -18.69
CA PRO A 131 -0.44 -12.30 -19.49
C PRO A 131 0.31 -12.79 -20.74
N SER A 132 1.23 -11.98 -21.28
CA SER A 132 2.11 -12.38 -22.41
C SER A 132 3.23 -13.34 -22.01
N GLY A 133 3.36 -13.65 -20.71
CA GLY A 133 4.41 -14.54 -20.18
C GLY A 133 5.75 -13.83 -19.89
N ARG A 134 5.83 -12.51 -20.01
CA ARG A 134 7.03 -11.77 -19.60
C ARG A 134 7.13 -11.79 -18.08
N GLN A 135 8.36 -11.89 -17.58
CA GLN A 135 8.64 -11.88 -16.14
C GLN A 135 9.60 -10.75 -15.80
N PHE A 136 9.26 -10.00 -14.75
CA PHE A 136 10.09 -8.96 -14.18
C PHE A 136 10.42 -9.34 -12.73
N ALA A 137 11.70 -9.40 -12.41
CA ALA A 137 12.16 -9.64 -11.05
C ALA A 137 12.15 -8.32 -10.27
N PHE A 138 11.86 -8.40 -8.97
CA PHE A 138 11.97 -7.26 -8.07
C PHE A 138 12.66 -7.63 -6.77
N ASP A 139 13.27 -6.65 -6.15
CA ASP A 139 13.92 -6.82 -4.85
C ASP A 139 13.03 -6.32 -3.73
N ILE A 140 13.04 -7.04 -2.63
CA ILE A 140 12.43 -6.64 -1.38
C ILE A 140 13.32 -7.11 -0.23
N GLU A 141 13.46 -6.27 0.78
CA GLU A 141 14.24 -6.58 1.97
C GLU A 141 13.67 -7.82 2.67
N PRO A 142 14.52 -8.83 3.08
CA PRO A 142 14.07 -10.13 3.57
C PRO A 142 13.11 -10.07 4.77
N PHE A 143 13.34 -9.14 5.70
CA PHE A 143 12.47 -8.97 6.87
C PHE A 143 11.10 -8.42 6.48
N SER A 144 11.05 -7.43 5.59
CA SER A 144 9.80 -6.88 5.05
C SER A 144 9.01 -7.93 4.27
N LYS A 145 9.70 -8.75 3.47
CA LYS A 145 9.10 -9.90 2.78
C LYS A 145 8.48 -10.89 3.76
N HIS A 146 9.21 -11.25 4.83
CA HIS A 146 8.71 -12.13 5.89
C HIS A 146 7.43 -11.56 6.53
N CYS A 147 7.43 -10.28 6.89
CA CYS A 147 6.27 -9.62 7.49
C CYS A 147 5.05 -9.65 6.54
N LEU A 148 5.24 -9.28 5.27
CA LEU A 148 4.15 -9.29 4.28
C LEU A 148 3.59 -10.70 4.03
N MET A 149 4.45 -11.71 3.89
CA MET A 149 4.03 -13.09 3.67
C MET A 149 3.25 -13.70 4.83
N ASN A 150 3.52 -13.26 6.07
CA ASN A 150 2.89 -13.76 7.28
C ASN A 150 1.82 -12.83 7.85
N GLY A 151 1.53 -11.69 7.18
CA GLY A 151 0.56 -10.71 7.65
C GLY A 151 0.94 -10.08 9.00
N LEU A 152 2.24 -9.91 9.26
CA LEU A 152 2.77 -9.38 10.51
C LEU A 152 2.93 -7.87 10.42
N ASP A 153 2.26 -7.16 11.31
CA ASP A 153 2.54 -5.75 11.63
C ASP A 153 3.48 -5.64 12.85
N GLU A 154 3.81 -4.42 13.26
CA GLU A 154 4.69 -4.17 14.42
C GLU A 154 4.12 -4.78 15.72
N ILE A 155 2.79 -4.82 15.85
CA ILE A 155 2.12 -5.45 17.01
C ILE A 155 2.23 -6.97 16.91
N GLY A 156 1.96 -7.54 15.75
CA GLY A 156 2.07 -8.97 15.49
C GLY A 156 3.48 -9.51 15.77
N LEU A 157 4.51 -8.76 15.38
CA LEU A 157 5.90 -9.08 15.70
C LEU A 157 6.15 -9.09 17.22
N THR A 158 5.67 -8.07 17.92
CA THR A 158 5.82 -7.98 19.39
C THR A 158 5.08 -9.12 20.10
N LEU A 159 3.90 -9.50 19.62
CA LEU A 159 3.11 -10.58 20.21
C LEU A 159 3.76 -11.96 20.06
N GLN A 160 4.69 -12.16 19.12
CA GLN A 160 5.49 -13.39 19.05
C GLN A 160 6.35 -13.61 20.30
N HIS A 161 6.64 -12.54 21.07
CA HIS A 161 7.40 -12.55 22.32
C HIS A 161 6.51 -12.35 23.56
N ALA A 162 5.21 -12.65 23.46
CA ALA A 162 4.25 -12.39 24.53
C ALA A 162 4.62 -13.04 25.87
N ASP A 163 5.20 -14.23 25.85
CA ASP A 163 5.60 -14.94 27.08
C ASP A 163 6.83 -14.29 27.74
N ASP A 164 7.81 -13.86 26.95
CA ASP A 164 8.98 -13.13 27.44
C ASP A 164 8.57 -11.79 28.04
N ILE A 165 7.63 -11.08 27.39
CA ILE A 165 7.07 -9.82 27.88
C ILE A 165 6.37 -10.02 29.22
N ARG A 166 5.50 -11.04 29.36
CA ARG A 166 4.83 -11.35 30.62
C ARG A 166 5.80 -11.71 31.73
N ALA A 167 6.83 -12.49 31.41
CA ALA A 167 7.87 -12.84 32.38
C ALA A 167 8.66 -11.61 32.86
N PHE A 168 8.98 -10.69 31.92
CA PHE A 168 9.62 -9.42 32.25
C PHE A 168 8.70 -8.54 33.12
N GLU A 169 7.44 -8.34 32.74
CA GLU A 169 6.46 -7.54 33.49
C GLU A 169 6.29 -8.04 34.91
N THR A 170 6.23 -9.36 35.11
CA THR A 170 6.09 -9.96 36.45
C THR A 170 7.28 -9.61 37.34
N LYS A 171 8.50 -9.75 36.82
CA LYS A 171 9.73 -9.39 37.54
C LYS A 171 9.79 -7.88 37.81
N HIS A 172 9.42 -7.07 36.81
CA HIS A 172 9.48 -5.62 36.89
C HIS A 172 8.49 -5.06 37.93
N ARG A 173 7.26 -5.58 37.94
CA ARG A 173 6.24 -5.23 38.97
C ARG A 173 6.69 -5.58 40.38
N ALA A 174 7.34 -6.72 40.56
CA ALA A 174 7.86 -7.12 41.86
C ALA A 174 9.03 -6.23 42.34
N ALA A 175 9.91 -5.83 41.40
CA ALA A 175 11.09 -5.03 41.72
C ALA A 175 10.78 -3.53 41.88
N GLN A 176 9.77 -3.02 41.16
CA GLN A 176 9.42 -1.59 41.12
C GLN A 176 7.90 -1.36 41.22
N PRO A 177 7.26 -1.78 42.32
CA PRO A 177 5.81 -1.71 42.46
C PRO A 177 5.22 -0.31 42.35
N TRP A 178 5.99 0.72 42.68
CA TRP A 178 5.56 2.12 42.62
C TRP A 178 5.32 2.65 41.19
N LEU A 179 5.77 1.96 40.13
CA LEU A 179 5.50 2.34 38.75
C LEU A 179 4.14 1.85 38.23
N PHE A 180 3.43 1.05 39.01
CA PHE A 180 2.19 0.39 38.59
C PHE A 180 1.01 0.72 39.53
N LEU A 181 1.07 1.86 40.17
CA LEU A 181 0.01 2.40 41.04
C LEU A 181 -1.02 3.20 40.26
#